data_06026b3a6cfbe257161d3702a7989b8d
#
_entry.id   06026b3a6cfbe257161d3702a7989b8d
#
_cell.length_a   1.000
_cell.length_b   1.000
_cell.length_c   1.000
_cell.angle_alpha   90.00
_cell.angle_beta   90.00
_cell.angle_gamma   90.00
#
_symmetry.space_group_name_H-M   'P 1'
#
loop_
_entity.id
_entity.type
_entity.pdbx_description
1 polymer ?
#
loop_
_entity_poly.entity_id
_entity_poly.type
_entity_poly.pdbx_seq_one_letter_code
_entity_poly.pdbx_strand_id
1 'polypeptide(L)'
;MNEDSVMNSGSLKVVDNRFERRKARTRDDLLAAATRVLAERGLHGTKIADIAAAADVGVGTFYLHFATKDALYDALVEDAASRLKATVDEARESVDDPIEKTRVATAALCRFAQENREVFKLVFGPTASRHDVVRRAQALFALDVEATIRDGIERGLFGSVAPALAAQALVGMSTQLLAWWTEHQAVPIDWLHDTIITLTLRGLSPQAPEGGSTHA
;
A
#
# COMPACT_ATOMS: atom_id res chain seq x y z
N MET A 1 -37.50 -25.69 -41.06
CA MET A 1 -37.69 -24.98 -39.80
C MET A 1 -36.39 -25.06 -39.02
N ASN A 2 -35.82 -23.88 -38.73
CA ASN A 2 -34.41 -23.62 -38.42
C ASN A 2 -33.91 -24.24 -37.10
N GLU A 3 -32.82 -25.03 -37.22
CA GLU A 3 -32.00 -25.47 -36.08
C GLU A 3 -30.61 -24.78 -36.02
N ASP A 4 -30.36 -23.67 -36.73
CA ASP A 4 -29.03 -23.07 -36.90
C ASP A 4 -28.75 -21.83 -36.02
N SER A 5 -29.54 -21.55 -34.97
CA SER A 5 -29.40 -20.30 -34.21
C SER A 5 -28.81 -20.41 -32.81
N VAL A 6 -28.36 -21.56 -32.31
CA VAL A 6 -27.95 -21.71 -30.89
C VAL A 6 -26.43 -21.85 -30.68
N MET A 7 -25.63 -22.05 -31.76
CA MET A 7 -24.18 -22.34 -31.63
C MET A 7 -23.24 -21.11 -31.54
N ASN A 8 -23.71 -19.87 -31.60
CA ASN A 8 -22.79 -18.69 -31.72
C ASN A 8 -22.57 -17.89 -30.41
N SER A 9 -23.37 -18.11 -29.38
CA SER A 9 -23.23 -17.31 -28.12
C SER A 9 -22.12 -17.79 -27.19
N GLY A 10 -21.75 -19.05 -27.21
CA GLY A 10 -20.72 -19.65 -26.36
C GLY A 10 -19.30 -19.30 -26.82
N SER A 11 -19.10 -19.27 -28.15
CA SER A 11 -17.79 -19.02 -28.75
C SER A 11 -17.35 -17.55 -28.57
N LEU A 12 -18.27 -16.61 -28.69
CA LEU A 12 -18.01 -15.17 -28.45
C LEU A 12 -17.64 -14.86 -26.99
N LYS A 13 -18.31 -15.47 -26.02
CA LYS A 13 -17.98 -15.29 -24.58
C LYS A 13 -16.62 -15.88 -24.20
N VAL A 14 -16.21 -16.97 -24.82
CA VAL A 14 -14.90 -17.61 -24.55
C VAL A 14 -13.75 -16.83 -25.17
N VAL A 15 -13.94 -16.24 -26.34
CA VAL A 15 -12.94 -15.40 -27.03
C VAL A 15 -12.76 -14.08 -26.28
N ASP A 16 -13.84 -13.46 -25.83
CA ASP A 16 -13.84 -12.23 -25.03
C ASP A 16 -13.07 -12.42 -23.71
N ASN A 17 -13.31 -13.52 -23.01
CA ASN A 17 -12.61 -13.86 -21.76
C ASN A 17 -11.09 -14.11 -21.98
N ARG A 18 -10.68 -14.69 -23.09
CA ARG A 18 -9.24 -14.89 -23.39
C ARG A 18 -8.55 -13.59 -23.74
N PHE A 19 -9.20 -12.72 -24.48
CA PHE A 19 -8.67 -11.40 -24.82
C PHE A 19 -8.50 -10.53 -23.58
N GLU A 20 -9.52 -10.45 -22.72
CA GLU A 20 -9.46 -9.69 -21.48
C GLU A 20 -8.37 -10.22 -20.51
N ARG A 21 -8.23 -11.54 -20.39
CA ARG A 21 -7.16 -12.17 -19.59
C ARG A 21 -5.79 -11.84 -20.14
N ARG A 22 -5.59 -11.86 -21.46
CA ARG A 22 -4.32 -11.49 -22.07
C ARG A 22 -4.00 -10.01 -21.84
N LYS A 23 -5.01 -9.15 -21.98
CA LYS A 23 -4.89 -7.72 -21.72
C LYS A 23 -4.51 -7.45 -20.27
N ALA A 24 -5.19 -8.10 -19.31
CA ALA A 24 -4.86 -8.00 -17.88
C ALA A 24 -3.41 -8.44 -17.61
N ARG A 25 -3.00 -9.60 -18.12
CA ARG A 25 -1.64 -10.10 -17.95
C ARG A 25 -0.58 -9.13 -18.50
N THR A 26 -0.78 -8.60 -19.71
CA THR A 26 0.15 -7.61 -20.29
C THR A 26 0.23 -6.34 -19.44
N ARG A 27 -0.90 -5.91 -18.84
CA ARG A 27 -0.92 -4.79 -17.91
C ARG A 27 -0.08 -5.08 -16.66
N ASP A 28 -0.21 -6.27 -16.09
CA ASP A 28 0.54 -6.71 -14.90
C ASP A 28 2.04 -6.82 -15.21
N ASP A 29 2.40 -7.36 -16.39
CA ASP A 29 3.79 -7.44 -16.85
C ASP A 29 4.41 -6.04 -17.02
N LEU A 30 3.65 -5.06 -17.54
CA LEU A 30 4.06 -3.67 -17.64
C LEU A 30 4.26 -3.02 -16.25
N LEU A 31 3.36 -3.26 -15.29
CA LEU A 31 3.50 -2.75 -13.92
C LEU A 31 4.73 -3.35 -13.22
N ALA A 32 4.94 -4.65 -13.35
CA ALA A 32 6.10 -5.34 -12.78
C ALA A 32 7.42 -4.85 -13.38
N ALA A 33 7.48 -4.67 -14.71
CA ALA A 33 8.64 -4.10 -15.39
C ALA A 33 8.90 -2.66 -14.96
N ALA A 34 7.85 -1.85 -14.88
CA ALA A 34 7.92 -0.46 -14.45
C ALA A 34 8.47 -0.33 -13.03
N THR A 35 8.01 -1.18 -12.09
CA THR A 35 8.51 -1.18 -10.72
C THR A 35 10.03 -1.27 -10.67
N ARG A 36 10.62 -2.22 -11.39
CA ARG A 36 12.08 -2.40 -11.43
C ARG A 36 12.80 -1.20 -12.06
N VAL A 37 12.38 -0.79 -13.25
CA VAL A 37 13.06 0.28 -14.00
C VAL A 37 12.94 1.63 -13.30
N LEU A 38 11.77 1.93 -12.73
CA LEU A 38 11.52 3.17 -12.02
C LEU A 38 12.24 3.22 -10.65
N ALA A 39 12.34 2.09 -9.94
CA ALA A 39 13.08 2.02 -8.68
C ALA A 39 14.59 2.29 -8.86
N GLU A 40 15.16 1.92 -10.02
CA GLU A 40 16.56 2.16 -10.36
C GLU A 40 16.82 3.60 -10.82
N ARG A 41 15.96 4.15 -11.69
CA ARG A 41 16.24 5.37 -12.46
C ARG A 41 15.34 6.56 -12.09
N GLY A 42 14.35 6.34 -11.25
CA GLY A 42 13.31 7.31 -10.95
C GLY A 42 12.36 7.56 -12.11
N LEU A 43 11.24 8.26 -11.83
CA LEU A 43 10.21 8.54 -12.83
C LEU A 43 10.75 9.43 -13.97
N HIS A 44 11.54 10.45 -13.65
CA HIS A 44 12.07 11.39 -14.67
C HIS A 44 13.20 10.79 -15.52
N GLY A 45 14.02 9.90 -14.95
CA GLY A 45 15.14 9.23 -15.64
C GLY A 45 14.73 8.07 -16.54
N THR A 46 13.48 7.64 -16.50
CA THR A 46 12.96 6.47 -17.23
C THR A 46 12.19 6.88 -18.47
N LYS A 47 12.45 6.23 -19.61
CA LYS A 47 11.67 6.38 -20.85
C LYS A 47 10.63 5.26 -20.96
N ILE A 48 9.51 5.53 -21.65
CA ILE A 48 8.47 4.51 -21.92
C ILE A 48 9.05 3.32 -22.69
N ALA A 49 10.00 3.58 -23.60
CA ALA A 49 10.68 2.52 -24.34
C ALA A 49 11.47 1.56 -23.42
N ASP A 50 12.06 2.05 -22.33
CA ASP A 50 12.78 1.21 -21.37
C ASP A 50 11.83 0.27 -20.64
N ILE A 51 10.65 0.77 -20.24
CA ILE A 51 9.60 -0.02 -19.59
C ILE A 51 9.04 -1.07 -20.54
N ALA A 52 8.70 -0.67 -21.77
CA ALA A 52 8.16 -1.57 -22.79
C ALA A 52 9.15 -2.70 -23.11
N ALA A 53 10.44 -2.37 -23.29
CA ALA A 53 11.51 -3.35 -23.51
C ALA A 53 11.66 -4.30 -22.31
N ALA A 54 11.60 -3.79 -21.07
CA ALA A 54 11.70 -4.61 -19.86
C ALA A 54 10.49 -5.53 -19.64
N ALA A 55 9.34 -5.21 -20.25
CA ALA A 55 8.12 -6.02 -20.25
C ALA A 55 8.01 -6.94 -21.49
N ASP A 56 9.02 -6.95 -22.36
CA ASP A 56 9.04 -7.69 -23.63
C ASP A 56 7.83 -7.36 -24.54
N VAL A 57 7.47 -6.08 -24.63
CA VAL A 57 6.38 -5.59 -25.48
C VAL A 57 6.82 -4.40 -26.33
N GLY A 58 6.09 -4.14 -27.42
CA GLY A 58 6.30 -2.93 -28.20
C GLY A 58 5.78 -1.66 -27.51
N VAL A 59 6.39 -0.51 -27.78
CA VAL A 59 5.94 0.80 -27.27
C VAL A 59 4.46 1.07 -27.58
N GLY A 60 3.95 0.62 -28.74
CA GLY A 60 2.53 0.71 -29.06
C GLY A 60 1.63 -0.04 -28.08
N THR A 61 2.09 -1.20 -27.59
CA THR A 61 1.38 -1.98 -26.58
C THR A 61 1.30 -1.25 -25.25
N PHE A 62 2.36 -0.53 -24.85
CA PHE A 62 2.32 0.34 -23.66
C PHE A 62 1.15 1.32 -23.74
N TYR A 63 1.01 2.02 -24.86
CA TYR A 63 -0.04 3.03 -25.05
C TYR A 63 -1.46 2.46 -25.12
N LEU A 64 -1.63 1.16 -25.37
CA LEU A 64 -2.93 0.47 -25.24
C LEU A 64 -3.38 0.32 -23.78
N HIS A 65 -2.45 0.37 -22.82
CA HIS A 65 -2.72 0.18 -21.40
C HIS A 65 -2.61 1.47 -20.58
N PHE A 66 -1.66 2.34 -20.91
CA PHE A 66 -1.36 3.57 -20.17
C PHE A 66 -1.15 4.73 -21.12
N ALA A 67 -1.96 5.78 -20.97
CA ALA A 67 -1.86 6.97 -21.83
C ALA A 67 -0.53 7.72 -21.65
N THR A 68 0.06 7.66 -20.45
CA THR A 68 1.30 8.33 -20.09
C THR A 68 2.10 7.49 -19.10
N LYS A 69 3.38 7.83 -18.92
CA LYS A 69 4.21 7.25 -17.87
C LYS A 69 3.70 7.59 -16.47
N ASP A 70 3.12 8.77 -16.28
CA ASP A 70 2.51 9.19 -15.03
C ASP A 70 1.26 8.35 -14.70
N ALA A 71 0.42 8.06 -15.71
CA ALA A 71 -0.74 7.17 -15.53
C ALA A 71 -0.33 5.74 -15.14
N LEU A 72 0.77 5.25 -15.66
CA LEU A 72 1.33 3.96 -15.24
C LEU A 72 1.84 4.03 -13.79
N TYR A 73 2.54 5.11 -13.41
CA TYR A 73 3.01 5.28 -12.04
C TYR A 73 1.85 5.36 -11.04
N ASP A 74 0.81 6.13 -11.36
CA ASP A 74 -0.39 6.23 -10.53
C ASP A 74 -1.04 4.85 -10.34
N ALA A 75 -1.20 4.09 -11.44
CA ALA A 75 -1.75 2.75 -11.39
C ALA A 75 -0.87 1.78 -10.56
N LEU A 76 0.46 1.93 -10.59
CA LEU A 76 1.38 1.14 -9.77
C LEU A 76 1.19 1.43 -8.28
N VAL A 77 1.09 2.71 -7.90
CA VAL A 77 0.85 3.10 -6.51
C VAL A 77 -0.51 2.61 -6.01
N GLU A 78 -1.55 2.75 -6.84
CA GLU A 78 -2.91 2.30 -6.52
C GLU A 78 -2.98 0.78 -6.37
N ASP A 79 -2.33 0.01 -7.25
CA ASP A 79 -2.25 -1.45 -7.16
C ASP A 79 -1.53 -1.89 -5.87
N ALA A 80 -0.37 -1.28 -5.58
CA ALA A 80 0.39 -1.56 -4.37
C ALA A 80 -0.40 -1.24 -3.10
N ALA A 81 -1.10 -0.10 -3.07
CA ALA A 81 -1.96 0.29 -1.95
C ALA A 81 -3.12 -0.69 -1.75
N SER A 82 -3.76 -1.13 -2.84
CA SER A 82 -4.85 -2.10 -2.80
C SER A 82 -4.38 -3.46 -2.26
N ARG A 83 -3.23 -3.94 -2.72
CA ARG A 83 -2.63 -5.20 -2.23
C ARG A 83 -2.23 -5.11 -0.77
N LEU A 84 -1.59 -4.02 -0.36
CA LEU A 84 -1.25 -3.79 1.05
C LEU A 84 -2.51 -3.76 1.91
N LYS A 85 -3.56 -3.04 1.46
CA LYS A 85 -4.83 -2.99 2.20
C LYS A 85 -5.43 -4.38 2.36
N ALA A 86 -5.50 -5.17 1.31
CA ALA A 86 -6.00 -6.54 1.37
C ALA A 86 -5.20 -7.41 2.37
N THR A 87 -3.86 -7.30 2.36
CA THR A 87 -2.98 -8.02 3.28
C THR A 87 -3.21 -7.61 4.75
N VAL A 88 -3.42 -6.32 5.00
CA VAL A 88 -3.71 -5.79 6.35
C VAL A 88 -5.11 -6.19 6.81
N ASP A 89 -6.11 -6.10 5.93
CA ASP A 89 -7.50 -6.47 6.23
C ASP A 89 -7.59 -7.97 6.58
N GLU A 90 -6.96 -8.85 5.79
CA GLU A 90 -6.87 -10.28 6.06
C GLU A 90 -6.22 -10.57 7.43
N ALA A 91 -5.12 -9.89 7.76
CA ALA A 91 -4.46 -10.06 9.05
C ALA A 91 -5.33 -9.63 10.24
N ARG A 92 -6.28 -8.73 10.05
CA ARG A 92 -7.17 -8.19 11.09
C ARG A 92 -8.52 -8.88 11.17
N GLU A 93 -8.89 -9.72 10.19
CA GLU A 93 -10.24 -10.27 10.02
C GLU A 93 -10.75 -11.03 11.25
N SER A 94 -9.88 -11.79 11.92
CA SER A 94 -10.23 -12.58 13.10
C SER A 94 -9.87 -11.93 14.44
N VAL A 95 -9.41 -10.67 14.43
CA VAL A 95 -8.93 -9.97 15.62
C VAL A 95 -9.94 -8.91 16.03
N ASP A 96 -10.40 -8.94 17.29
CA ASP A 96 -11.33 -7.93 17.83
C ASP A 96 -10.63 -6.87 18.70
N ASP A 97 -9.59 -7.25 19.46
CA ASP A 97 -8.88 -6.34 20.35
C ASP A 97 -8.09 -5.24 19.59
N PRO A 98 -8.30 -3.94 19.88
CA PRO A 98 -7.65 -2.83 19.17
C PRO A 98 -6.12 -2.83 19.27
N ILE A 99 -5.55 -3.30 20.38
CA ILE A 99 -4.11 -3.40 20.57
C ILE A 99 -3.57 -4.48 19.64
N GLU A 100 -4.21 -5.63 19.62
CA GLU A 100 -3.81 -6.74 18.76
C GLU A 100 -4.05 -6.43 17.27
N LYS A 101 -5.16 -5.74 16.91
CA LYS A 101 -5.36 -5.20 15.55
C LYS A 101 -4.18 -4.34 15.10
N THR A 102 -3.68 -3.49 16.00
CA THR A 102 -2.51 -2.64 15.72
C THR A 102 -1.25 -3.49 15.50
N ARG A 103 -1.03 -4.54 16.28
CA ARG A 103 0.13 -5.44 16.16
C ARG A 103 0.13 -6.19 14.84
N VAL A 104 -0.98 -6.87 14.53
CA VAL A 104 -1.07 -7.69 13.30
C VAL A 104 -1.03 -6.83 12.04
N ALA A 105 -1.64 -5.64 12.07
CA ALA A 105 -1.58 -4.68 10.97
C ALA A 105 -0.14 -4.18 10.71
N THR A 106 0.60 -3.86 11.78
CA THR A 106 2.00 -3.42 11.67
C THR A 106 2.89 -4.55 11.16
N ALA A 107 2.68 -5.79 11.64
CA ALA A 107 3.41 -6.96 11.15
C ALA A 107 3.13 -7.24 9.68
N ALA A 108 1.86 -7.13 9.25
CA ALA A 108 1.45 -7.26 7.85
C ALA A 108 2.08 -6.18 6.96
N LEU A 109 2.10 -4.93 7.42
CA LEU A 109 2.75 -3.80 6.74
C LEU A 109 4.27 -4.03 6.58
N CYS A 110 4.97 -4.44 7.63
CA CYS A 110 6.41 -4.72 7.57
C CYS A 110 6.73 -5.88 6.63
N ARG A 111 5.96 -6.98 6.69
CA ARG A 111 6.09 -8.12 5.78
C ARG A 111 5.87 -7.69 4.33
N PHE A 112 4.79 -6.97 4.05
CA PHE A 112 4.52 -6.45 2.71
C PHE A 112 5.65 -5.56 2.20
N ALA A 113 6.20 -4.68 3.05
CA ALA A 113 7.32 -3.81 2.69
C ALA A 113 8.59 -4.62 2.37
N GLN A 114 8.86 -5.71 3.10
CA GLN A 114 9.99 -6.60 2.85
C GLN A 114 9.84 -7.33 1.51
N GLU A 115 8.65 -7.82 1.21
CA GLU A 115 8.35 -8.53 -0.05
C GLU A 115 8.27 -7.60 -1.26
N ASN A 116 7.87 -6.32 -1.05
CA ASN A 116 7.64 -5.34 -2.11
C ASN A 116 8.56 -4.11 -1.99
N ARG A 117 9.81 -4.33 -1.64
CA ARG A 117 10.78 -3.28 -1.30
C ARG A 117 10.95 -2.22 -2.39
N GLU A 118 11.02 -2.64 -3.66
CA GLU A 118 11.19 -1.74 -4.79
C GLU A 118 10.00 -0.79 -4.93
N VAL A 119 8.79 -1.27 -4.61
CA VAL A 119 7.58 -0.44 -4.57
C VAL A 119 7.71 0.64 -3.49
N PHE A 120 8.11 0.26 -2.27
CA PHE A 120 8.30 1.22 -1.18
C PHE A 120 9.37 2.26 -1.49
N LYS A 121 10.50 1.85 -2.06
CA LYS A 121 11.55 2.76 -2.51
C LYS A 121 11.06 3.72 -3.58
N LEU A 122 10.28 3.25 -4.53
CA LEU A 122 9.71 4.06 -5.60
C LEU A 122 8.68 5.07 -5.08
N VAL A 123 7.81 4.64 -4.16
CA VAL A 123 6.67 5.43 -3.67
C VAL A 123 7.10 6.44 -2.59
N PHE A 124 8.00 6.05 -1.69
CA PHE A 124 8.37 6.84 -0.52
C PHE A 124 9.85 7.25 -0.48
N GLY A 125 10.70 6.69 -1.37
CA GLY A 125 12.12 7.00 -1.42
C GLY A 125 12.42 8.41 -1.96
N PRO A 126 13.70 8.78 -2.03
CA PRO A 126 14.14 10.13 -2.44
C PRO A 126 13.72 10.50 -3.87
N THR A 127 13.46 9.51 -4.71
CA THR A 127 13.03 9.70 -6.11
C THR A 127 11.51 9.72 -6.29
N ALA A 128 10.74 9.67 -5.20
CA ALA A 128 9.28 9.76 -5.25
C ALA A 128 8.85 11.11 -5.86
N SER A 129 8.07 11.05 -6.92
CA SER A 129 7.78 12.24 -7.74
C SER A 129 6.31 12.69 -7.72
N ARG A 130 5.39 11.82 -7.29
CA ARG A 130 3.94 12.09 -7.32
C ARG A 130 3.32 11.96 -5.95
N HIS A 131 3.57 12.97 -5.13
CA HIS A 131 3.10 13.01 -3.73
C HIS A 131 1.57 13.03 -3.60
N ASP A 132 0.82 13.44 -4.62
CA ASP A 132 -0.64 13.51 -4.60
C ASP A 132 -1.29 12.11 -4.59
N VAL A 133 -0.83 11.18 -5.43
CA VAL A 133 -1.34 9.79 -5.44
C VAL A 133 -0.94 9.05 -4.16
N VAL A 134 0.28 9.25 -3.68
CA VAL A 134 0.76 8.67 -2.42
C VAL A 134 -0.06 9.16 -1.23
N ARG A 135 -0.34 10.46 -1.15
CA ARG A 135 -1.19 11.03 -0.09
C ARG A 135 -2.61 10.47 -0.11
N ARG A 136 -3.19 10.25 -1.30
CA ARG A 136 -4.51 9.59 -1.40
C ARG A 136 -4.48 8.17 -0.85
N ALA A 137 -3.45 7.40 -1.20
CA ALA A 137 -3.27 6.05 -0.67
C ALA A 137 -3.11 6.07 0.87
N GLN A 138 -2.26 6.94 1.41
CA GLN A 138 -2.07 7.09 2.86
C GLN A 138 -3.36 7.49 3.59
N ALA A 139 -4.20 8.35 3.00
CA ALA A 139 -5.47 8.77 3.58
C ALA A 139 -6.43 7.59 3.79
N LEU A 140 -6.45 6.60 2.91
CA LEU A 140 -7.26 5.38 3.08
C LEU A 140 -6.83 4.57 4.30
N PHE A 141 -5.52 4.40 4.50
CA PHE A 141 -5.00 3.71 5.69
C PHE A 141 -5.27 4.49 6.98
N ALA A 142 -5.20 5.83 6.92
CA ALA A 142 -5.46 6.66 8.08
C ALA A 142 -6.91 6.51 8.59
N LEU A 143 -7.89 6.29 7.73
CA LEU A 143 -9.28 6.03 8.14
C LEU A 143 -9.41 4.73 8.96
N ASP A 144 -8.74 3.66 8.54
CA ASP A 144 -8.76 2.37 9.25
C ASP A 144 -8.03 2.47 10.61
N VAL A 145 -6.92 3.20 10.65
CA VAL A 145 -6.17 3.46 11.90
C VAL A 145 -7.00 4.33 12.84
N GLU A 146 -7.67 5.37 12.33
CA GLU A 146 -8.56 6.22 13.13
C GLU A 146 -9.69 5.42 13.76
N ALA A 147 -10.33 4.53 13.01
CA ALA A 147 -11.39 3.67 13.53
C ALA A 147 -10.89 2.75 14.65
N THR A 148 -9.68 2.18 14.51
CA THR A 148 -9.05 1.34 15.55
C THR A 148 -8.73 2.14 16.80
N ILE A 149 -8.21 3.37 16.65
CA ILE A 149 -7.92 4.26 17.79
C ILE A 149 -9.21 4.64 18.52
N ARG A 150 -10.27 4.97 17.79
CA ARG A 150 -11.59 5.30 18.38
C ARG A 150 -12.15 4.15 19.19
N ASP A 151 -12.15 2.93 18.63
CA ASP A 151 -12.58 1.72 19.33
C ASP A 151 -11.74 1.47 20.61
N GLY A 152 -10.41 1.65 20.52
CA GLY A 152 -9.52 1.51 21.68
C GLY A 152 -9.77 2.53 22.78
N ILE A 153 -10.11 3.80 22.42
CA ILE A 153 -10.48 4.84 23.39
C ILE A 153 -11.83 4.51 24.05
N GLU A 154 -12.83 4.09 23.28
CA GLU A 154 -14.15 3.71 23.76
C GLU A 154 -14.09 2.52 24.75
N ARG A 155 -13.17 1.58 24.52
CA ARG A 155 -12.92 0.45 25.41
C ARG A 155 -11.98 0.77 26.58
N GLY A 156 -11.44 2.00 26.68
CA GLY A 156 -10.50 2.39 27.72
C GLY A 156 -9.08 1.78 27.60
N LEU A 157 -8.77 1.20 26.43
CA LEU A 157 -7.47 0.60 26.14
C LEU A 157 -6.45 1.66 25.69
N PHE A 158 -6.92 2.75 25.09
CA PHE A 158 -6.12 3.89 24.66
C PHE A 158 -6.48 5.15 25.45
N GLY A 159 -5.50 6.03 25.63
CA GLY A 159 -5.68 7.33 26.24
C GLY A 159 -6.46 8.30 25.36
N SER A 160 -6.89 9.42 25.97
CA SER A 160 -7.62 10.46 25.23
C SER A 160 -6.69 11.22 24.28
N VAL A 161 -6.77 10.92 23.01
CA VAL A 161 -6.10 11.61 21.91
C VAL A 161 -7.12 11.99 20.84
N ALA A 162 -6.77 12.93 19.95
CA ALA A 162 -7.59 13.22 18.78
C ALA A 162 -7.38 12.11 17.74
N PRO A 163 -8.38 11.20 17.48
CA PRO A 163 -8.15 9.97 16.68
C PRO A 163 -7.63 10.25 15.27
N ALA A 164 -8.20 11.25 14.59
CA ALA A 164 -7.78 11.61 13.23
C ALA A 164 -6.33 12.11 13.17
N LEU A 165 -5.90 12.94 14.14
CA LEU A 165 -4.53 13.45 14.18
C LEU A 165 -3.53 12.33 14.53
N ALA A 166 -3.88 11.49 15.49
CA ALA A 166 -3.07 10.34 15.87
C ALA A 166 -2.91 9.36 14.69
N ALA A 167 -3.99 9.07 13.96
CA ALA A 167 -3.94 8.23 12.76
C ALA A 167 -3.00 8.79 11.68
N GLN A 168 -3.07 10.09 11.38
CA GLN A 168 -2.15 10.75 10.43
C GLN A 168 -0.70 10.66 10.89
N ALA A 169 -0.44 10.90 12.17
CA ALA A 169 0.91 10.80 12.74
C ALA A 169 1.46 9.37 12.64
N LEU A 170 0.66 8.36 12.98
CA LEU A 170 1.08 6.95 12.95
C LEU A 170 1.32 6.45 11.52
N VAL A 171 0.45 6.79 10.57
CA VAL A 171 0.65 6.45 9.15
C VAL A 171 1.90 7.16 8.62
N GLY A 172 2.08 8.45 8.91
CA GLY A 172 3.27 9.22 8.51
C GLY A 172 4.55 8.63 9.10
N MET A 173 4.57 8.32 10.39
CA MET A 173 5.71 7.69 11.06
C MET A 173 6.06 6.35 10.43
N SER A 174 5.08 5.48 10.24
CA SER A 174 5.29 4.13 9.71
C SER A 174 5.83 4.18 8.28
N THR A 175 5.24 5.01 7.41
CA THR A 175 5.68 5.16 6.03
C THR A 175 7.06 5.79 5.94
N GLN A 176 7.39 6.78 6.78
CA GLN A 176 8.71 7.40 6.81
C GLN A 176 9.79 6.42 7.28
N LEU A 177 9.52 5.63 8.33
CA LEU A 177 10.45 4.63 8.82
C LEU A 177 10.70 3.53 7.78
N LEU A 178 9.65 3.08 7.10
CA LEU A 178 9.77 2.09 6.02
C LEU A 178 10.54 2.65 4.82
N ALA A 179 10.29 3.90 4.43
CA ALA A 179 11.06 4.57 3.38
C ALA A 179 12.56 4.59 3.72
N TRP A 180 12.89 5.04 4.92
CA TRP A 180 14.27 5.06 5.43
C TRP A 180 14.89 3.65 5.41
N TRP A 181 14.15 2.65 5.88
CA TRP A 181 14.60 1.25 5.90
C TRP A 181 14.93 0.70 4.51
N THR A 182 14.21 1.10 3.45
CA THR A 182 14.52 0.62 2.08
C THR A 182 15.94 0.95 1.63
N GLU A 183 16.55 1.96 2.22
CA GLU A 183 17.93 2.39 1.95
C GLU A 183 18.95 1.83 2.96
N HIS A 184 18.49 1.36 4.14
CA HIS A 184 19.33 0.91 5.25
C HIS A 184 19.21 -0.60 5.47
N GLN A 185 19.67 -1.40 4.49
CA GLN A 185 19.48 -2.85 4.42
C GLN A 185 20.11 -3.65 5.56
N ALA A 186 21.07 -3.07 6.27
CA ALA A 186 21.71 -3.73 7.41
C ALA A 186 20.80 -3.79 8.66
N VAL A 187 19.70 -3.01 8.67
CA VAL A 187 18.73 -2.98 9.78
C VAL A 187 17.70 -4.07 9.57
N PRO A 188 17.58 -5.05 10.50
CA PRO A 188 16.56 -6.08 10.43
C PRO A 188 15.15 -5.47 10.45
N ILE A 189 14.24 -6.02 9.64
CA ILE A 189 12.85 -5.53 9.57
C ILE A 189 12.12 -5.68 10.92
N ASP A 190 12.50 -6.67 11.74
CA ASP A 190 11.93 -6.89 13.06
C ASP A 190 12.20 -5.71 14.01
N TRP A 191 13.37 -5.08 13.91
CA TRP A 191 13.66 -3.87 14.69
C TRP A 191 12.76 -2.70 14.32
N LEU A 192 12.43 -2.61 13.03
CA LEU A 192 11.50 -1.59 12.54
C LEU A 192 10.09 -1.84 13.08
N HIS A 193 9.62 -3.10 12.97
CA HIS A 193 8.35 -3.55 13.53
C HIS A 193 8.25 -3.20 15.02
N ASP A 194 9.23 -3.62 15.83
CA ASP A 194 9.24 -3.40 17.28
C ASP A 194 9.28 -1.91 17.63
N THR A 195 10.02 -1.12 16.85
CA THR A 195 10.07 0.33 17.03
C THR A 195 8.71 0.96 16.76
N ILE A 196 8.08 0.65 15.62
CA ILE A 196 6.75 1.17 15.26
C ILE A 196 5.73 0.81 16.32
N ILE A 197 5.66 -0.48 16.73
CA ILE A 197 4.73 -0.96 17.75
C ILE A 197 4.97 -0.28 19.09
N THR A 198 6.23 -0.18 19.52
CA THR A 198 6.58 0.44 20.81
C THR A 198 6.15 1.91 20.83
N LEU A 199 6.48 2.68 19.80
CA LEU A 199 6.11 4.09 19.72
C LEU A 199 4.60 4.28 19.63
N THR A 200 3.91 3.44 18.85
CA THR A 200 2.46 3.49 18.69
C THR A 200 1.74 3.19 19.99
N LEU A 201 2.02 2.06 20.63
CA LEU A 201 1.30 1.62 21.82
C LEU A 201 1.64 2.49 23.03
N ARG A 202 2.90 2.91 23.19
CA ARG A 202 3.25 3.85 24.27
C ARG A 202 2.64 5.23 24.06
N GLY A 203 2.60 5.73 22.82
CA GLY A 203 1.97 7.01 22.48
C GLY A 203 0.46 7.02 22.67
N LEU A 204 -0.20 5.85 22.52
CA LEU A 204 -1.64 5.67 22.73
C LEU A 204 -2.00 5.20 24.14
N SER A 205 -1.03 4.85 25.00
CA SER A 205 -1.31 4.37 26.36
C SER A 205 -2.09 5.41 27.17
N PRO A 206 -3.06 4.98 28.00
CA PRO A 206 -3.71 5.88 28.95
C PRO A 206 -2.65 6.54 29.86
N GLN A 207 -2.67 7.86 29.90
CA GLN A 207 -1.82 8.58 30.86
C GLN A 207 -2.35 8.35 32.27
N ALA A 208 -1.47 8.05 33.23
CA ALA A 208 -1.84 8.07 34.62
C ALA A 208 -2.37 9.48 34.96
N PRO A 209 -3.45 9.58 35.78
CA PRO A 209 -3.92 10.89 36.21
C PRO A 209 -2.73 11.62 36.86
N GLU A 210 -2.41 12.81 36.35
CA GLU A 210 -1.41 13.67 36.98
C GLU A 210 -1.83 13.86 38.44
N GLY A 211 -1.02 13.32 39.36
CA GLY A 211 -1.27 13.47 40.78
C GLY A 211 -1.36 14.93 41.10
N GLY A 212 -2.56 15.38 41.47
CA GLY A 212 -2.81 16.76 41.84
C GLY A 212 -1.80 17.24 42.85
N SER A 213 -0.88 18.10 42.44
CA SER A 213 -0.06 18.89 43.35
C SER A 213 -1.00 19.79 44.16
N THR A 214 -1.45 19.28 45.29
CA THR A 214 -2.08 20.10 46.31
C THR A 214 -0.98 20.98 46.88
N HIS A 215 -0.86 22.19 46.34
CA HIS A 215 -0.18 23.24 47.06
C HIS A 215 -1.05 23.67 48.23
N ALA A 216 -0.70 23.19 49.44
CA ALA A 216 -1.11 23.74 50.71
C ALA A 216 -0.18 24.93 51.06
#